data_1689c2216fee1a2be250fbc2bd590b24
#
_entry.id   1689c2216fee1a2be250fbc2bd590b24
#
_cell.length_a   1.000
_cell.length_b   1.000
_cell.length_c   1.000
_cell.angle_alpha   90.00
_cell.angle_beta   90.00
_cell.angle_gamma   90.00
#
_symmetry.space_group_name_H-M   'P 1'
#
loop_
_entity.id
_entity.type
_entity.pdbx_description
1 polymer ?
#
loop_
_entity_poly.entity_id
_entity_poly.type
_entity_poly.pdbx_seq_one_letter_code
_entity_poly.pdbx_strand_id
1 'polypeptide(L)'
;MIKAVTPVFIEQRAGKIINMSSLGGLLALPYTSAYNASKFALEGLSEALEQEISPLGIKLTIVEPGPFRTNFAGKGLGEAVKIIDDYSNTAGAFRSKLKGVDGKQEGHPGKASKAIIDLVNSENPSLRLPLGKVPLITIGRK
;
A
#
# COMPACT_ATOMS: atom_id res chain seq x y z
N MET A 1 13.85 -8.34 -3.12
CA MET A 1 13.89 -7.57 -4.39
C MET A 1 14.71 -6.29 -4.24
N ILE A 2 14.41 -5.32 -3.38
CA ILE A 2 15.17 -4.06 -3.21
C ILE A 2 16.68 -4.32 -3.11
N LYS A 3 17.13 -5.14 -2.14
CA LYS A 3 18.54 -5.50 -1.96
C LYS A 3 19.22 -6.03 -3.24
N ALA A 4 18.48 -6.68 -4.12
CA ALA A 4 19.04 -7.27 -5.35
C ALA A 4 19.21 -6.24 -6.47
N VAL A 5 18.32 -5.23 -6.55
CA VAL A 5 18.36 -4.24 -7.65
C VAL A 5 19.16 -2.99 -7.29
N THR A 6 19.27 -2.65 -6.02
CA THR A 6 19.96 -1.43 -5.56
C THR A 6 21.41 -1.32 -6.05
N PRO A 7 22.25 -2.36 -6.02
CA PRO A 7 23.63 -2.26 -6.54
C PRO A 7 23.67 -1.83 -8.00
N VAL A 8 22.78 -2.39 -8.83
CA VAL A 8 22.69 -2.06 -10.27
C VAL A 8 22.25 -0.60 -10.45
N PHE A 9 21.26 -0.15 -9.70
CA PHE A 9 20.79 1.24 -9.78
C PHE A 9 21.84 2.24 -9.31
N ILE A 10 22.64 1.89 -8.29
CA ILE A 10 23.76 2.70 -7.82
C ILE A 10 24.81 2.85 -8.92
N GLU A 11 25.18 1.78 -9.58
CA GLU A 11 26.15 1.80 -10.70
C GLU A 11 25.63 2.65 -11.86
N GLN A 12 24.35 2.51 -12.21
CA GLN A 12 23.70 3.27 -13.27
C GLN A 12 23.45 4.73 -12.92
N ARG A 13 23.53 5.12 -11.64
CA ARG A 13 23.09 6.43 -11.14
C ARG A 13 21.65 6.77 -11.54
N ALA A 14 20.83 5.75 -11.74
CA ALA A 14 19.44 5.86 -12.14
C ALA A 14 18.66 4.60 -11.76
N GLY A 15 17.40 4.81 -11.37
CA GLY A 15 16.48 3.70 -11.06
C GLY A 15 15.19 4.23 -10.48
N LYS A 16 14.13 3.42 -10.58
CA LYS A 16 12.82 3.72 -9.94
C LYS A 16 12.34 2.52 -9.17
N ILE A 17 12.09 2.71 -7.89
CA ILE A 17 11.56 1.70 -6.97
C ILE A 17 10.11 2.09 -6.64
N ILE A 18 9.18 1.19 -6.90
CA ILE A 18 7.77 1.37 -6.57
C ILE A 18 7.39 0.37 -5.50
N ASN A 19 7.16 0.83 -4.29
CA ASN A 19 6.73 0.01 -3.16
C ASN A 19 5.21 0.06 -3.03
N MET A 20 4.57 -1.11 -3.14
CA MET A 20 3.12 -1.22 -3.00
C MET A 20 2.74 -1.32 -1.52
N SER A 21 2.41 -0.19 -0.93
CA SER A 21 1.86 -0.10 0.42
C SER A 21 0.33 -0.25 0.42
N SER A 22 -0.36 0.48 1.24
CA SER A 22 -1.83 0.46 1.40
C SER A 22 -2.28 1.62 2.28
N LEU A 23 -3.58 1.94 2.24
CA LEU A 23 -4.24 2.69 3.33
C LEU A 23 -3.94 2.07 4.71
N GLY A 24 -3.81 0.73 4.79
CA GLY A 24 -3.44 0.00 6.00
C GLY A 24 -2.00 0.21 6.47
N GLY A 25 -1.16 0.93 5.73
CA GLY A 25 0.14 1.44 6.16
C GLY A 25 0.09 2.85 6.75
N LEU A 26 -1.04 3.55 6.59
CA LEU A 26 -1.27 4.91 7.09
C LEU A 26 -2.15 4.93 8.34
N LEU A 27 -3.09 4.01 8.44
CA LEU A 27 -3.98 3.81 9.59
C LEU A 27 -4.22 2.32 9.83
N ALA A 28 -4.41 1.95 11.09
CA ALA A 28 -4.71 0.58 11.48
C ALA A 28 -6.22 0.36 11.59
N LEU A 29 -6.65 -0.81 11.12
CA LEU A 29 -8.04 -1.23 11.17
C LEU A 29 -8.17 -2.54 11.96
N PRO A 30 -9.27 -2.77 12.67
CA PRO A 30 -9.52 -4.03 13.36
C PRO A 30 -9.40 -5.23 12.39
N TYR A 31 -9.14 -6.44 12.89
CA TYR A 31 -9.04 -7.67 12.12
C TYR A 31 -7.77 -7.78 11.24
N THR A 32 -7.14 -6.67 10.83
CA THR A 32 -6.04 -6.67 9.88
C THR A 32 -4.68 -6.31 10.51
N SER A 33 -4.47 -6.61 11.80
CA SER A 33 -3.29 -6.18 12.56
C SER A 33 -1.95 -6.60 11.95
N ALA A 34 -1.79 -7.88 11.56
CA ALA A 34 -0.57 -8.37 10.92
C ALA A 34 -0.33 -7.72 9.56
N TYR A 35 -1.39 -7.52 8.77
CA TYR A 35 -1.32 -6.78 7.51
C TYR A 35 -0.91 -5.34 7.74
N ASN A 36 -1.56 -4.64 8.69
CA ASN A 36 -1.20 -3.27 9.03
C ASN A 36 0.26 -3.17 9.47
N ALA A 37 0.72 -4.05 10.37
CA ALA A 37 2.11 -4.08 10.82
C ALA A 37 3.09 -4.20 9.64
N SER A 38 2.81 -5.07 8.68
CA SER A 38 3.64 -5.25 7.49
C SER A 38 3.68 -4.01 6.60
N LYS A 39 2.55 -3.30 6.47
CA LYS A 39 2.46 -2.10 5.63
C LYS A 39 3.06 -0.87 6.32
N PHE A 40 2.88 -0.71 7.63
CA PHE A 40 3.58 0.33 8.42
C PHE A 40 5.10 0.13 8.37
N ALA A 41 5.58 -1.11 8.46
CA ALA A 41 7.00 -1.40 8.31
C ALA A 41 7.52 -1.03 6.91
N LEU A 42 6.72 -1.28 5.85
CA LEU A 42 7.07 -0.91 4.50
C LEU A 42 7.12 0.61 4.30
N GLU A 43 6.20 1.36 4.94
CA GLU A 43 6.22 2.84 4.94
C GLU A 43 7.54 3.36 5.53
N GLY A 44 7.87 2.96 6.76
CA GLY A 44 9.08 3.43 7.43
C GLY A 44 10.36 3.01 6.70
N LEU A 45 10.42 1.76 6.20
CA LEU A 45 11.53 1.31 5.36
C LEU A 45 11.68 2.17 4.10
N SER A 46 10.58 2.51 3.46
CA SER A 46 10.60 3.26 2.19
C SER A 46 11.01 4.72 2.40
N GLU A 47 10.51 5.36 3.46
CA GLU A 47 10.90 6.73 3.83
C GLU A 47 12.39 6.84 4.16
N ALA A 48 12.94 5.88 4.91
CA ALA A 48 14.36 5.85 5.23
C ALA A 48 15.20 5.60 3.97
N LEU A 49 14.84 4.59 3.19
CA LEU A 49 15.56 4.23 1.98
C LEU A 49 15.57 5.36 0.95
N GLU A 50 14.46 6.08 0.79
CA GLU A 50 14.39 7.22 -0.13
C GLU A 50 15.45 8.25 0.16
N GLN A 51 15.64 8.62 1.44
CA GLN A 51 16.67 9.57 1.86
C GLN A 51 18.09 9.10 1.56
N GLU A 52 18.32 7.78 1.63
CA GLU A 52 19.63 7.18 1.35
C GLU A 52 19.96 7.13 -0.15
N ILE A 53 18.96 6.87 -1.01
CA ILE A 53 19.19 6.59 -2.43
C ILE A 53 18.88 7.77 -3.36
N SER A 54 18.09 8.75 -2.92
CA SER A 54 17.73 9.89 -3.76
C SER A 54 18.94 10.74 -4.19
N PRO A 55 19.97 10.96 -3.35
CA PRO A 55 21.20 11.62 -3.78
C PRO A 55 22.02 10.84 -4.83
N LEU A 56 21.73 9.54 -4.99
CA LEU A 56 22.35 8.67 -5.98
C LEU A 56 21.63 8.65 -7.32
N GLY A 57 20.57 9.47 -7.49
CA GLY A 57 19.78 9.52 -8.72
C GLY A 57 18.68 8.45 -8.79
N ILE A 58 18.46 7.68 -7.71
CA ILE A 58 17.45 6.64 -7.65
C ILE A 58 16.18 7.22 -7.03
N LYS A 59 15.04 7.02 -7.66
CA LYS A 59 13.73 7.49 -7.18
C LYS A 59 12.96 6.37 -6.51
N LEU A 60 12.27 6.69 -5.42
CA LEU A 60 11.39 5.76 -4.74
C LEU A 60 9.99 6.37 -4.60
N THR A 61 8.96 5.58 -4.85
CA THR A 61 7.56 5.96 -4.59
C THR A 61 6.85 4.88 -3.82
N ILE A 62 6.08 5.30 -2.82
CA ILE A 62 5.18 4.49 -2.03
C ILE A 62 3.78 4.65 -2.62
N VAL A 63 3.21 3.58 -3.16
CA VAL A 63 1.84 3.56 -3.65
C VAL A 63 0.91 3.12 -2.51
N GLU A 64 -0.10 3.90 -2.21
CA GLU A 64 -0.99 3.72 -1.06
C GLU A 64 -2.45 3.56 -1.52
N PRO A 65 -2.84 2.36 -2.01
CA PRO A 65 -4.19 2.12 -2.46
C PRO A 65 -5.18 2.09 -1.29
N GLY A 66 -6.34 2.72 -1.48
CA GLY A 66 -7.54 2.47 -0.70
C GLY A 66 -8.28 1.22 -1.15
N PRO A 67 -9.60 1.17 -0.99
CA PRO A 67 -10.40 0.02 -1.43
C PRO A 67 -10.55 0.00 -2.97
N PHE A 68 -9.99 -1.04 -3.60
CA PHE A 68 -10.09 -1.31 -5.04
C PHE A 68 -10.80 -2.62 -5.31
N ARG A 69 -11.52 -2.73 -6.43
CA ARG A 69 -12.17 -3.96 -6.90
C ARG A 69 -11.12 -4.96 -7.38
N THR A 70 -10.58 -5.71 -6.44
CA THR A 70 -9.61 -6.79 -6.63
C THR A 70 -10.04 -7.97 -5.77
N ASN A 71 -9.37 -9.10 -5.90
CA ASN A 71 -9.64 -10.28 -5.06
C ASN A 71 -9.18 -10.12 -3.60
N PHE A 72 -8.69 -8.94 -3.19
CA PHE A 72 -8.15 -8.73 -1.84
C PHE A 72 -9.17 -8.98 -0.74
N ALA A 73 -10.36 -8.37 -0.85
CA ALA A 73 -11.42 -8.51 0.15
C ALA A 73 -12.13 -9.89 0.11
N GLY A 74 -11.99 -10.63 -1.00
CA GLY A 74 -12.50 -11.99 -1.16
C GLY A 74 -11.44 -13.03 -0.80
N LYS A 75 -10.83 -13.64 -1.81
CA LYS A 75 -9.89 -14.76 -1.64
C LYS A 75 -8.47 -14.35 -1.23
N GLY A 76 -8.12 -13.08 -1.36
CA GLY A 76 -6.75 -12.60 -1.13
C GLY A 76 -6.40 -12.39 0.34
N LEU A 77 -7.38 -12.26 1.22
CA LEU A 77 -7.17 -12.07 2.65
C LEU A 77 -7.30 -13.41 3.37
N GLY A 78 -6.18 -13.89 3.93
CA GLY A 78 -6.19 -15.10 4.75
C GLY A 78 -7.02 -14.90 6.02
N GLU A 79 -7.81 -15.89 6.39
CA GLU A 79 -8.68 -15.84 7.55
C GLU A 79 -8.27 -16.88 8.59
N ALA A 80 -8.35 -16.51 9.88
CA ALA A 80 -8.20 -17.46 10.97
C ALA A 80 -9.37 -18.48 10.94
N VAL A 81 -9.04 -19.74 11.09
CA VAL A 81 -10.02 -20.82 11.13
C VAL A 81 -10.87 -20.75 12.40
N LYS A 82 -10.23 -20.43 13.55
CA LYS A 82 -10.91 -20.32 14.83
C LYS A 82 -11.54 -18.93 14.99
N ILE A 83 -12.84 -18.92 15.22
CA ILE A 83 -13.60 -17.73 15.59
C ILE A 83 -13.70 -17.67 17.12
N ILE A 84 -13.49 -16.50 17.68
CA ILE A 84 -13.64 -16.21 19.11
C ILE A 84 -14.79 -15.23 19.26
N ASP A 85 -15.82 -15.66 19.97
CA ASP A 85 -17.10 -14.92 20.07
C ASP A 85 -16.95 -13.53 20.72
N ASP A 86 -16.00 -13.37 21.64
CA ASP A 86 -15.71 -12.10 22.29
C ASP A 86 -15.30 -10.98 21.30
N TYR A 87 -14.82 -11.34 20.12
CA TYR A 87 -14.45 -10.39 19.05
C TYR A 87 -15.56 -10.14 18.02
N SER A 88 -16.75 -10.70 18.21
CA SER A 88 -17.85 -10.61 17.23
C SER A 88 -18.23 -9.18 16.88
N ASN A 89 -18.27 -8.29 17.87
CA ASN A 89 -18.65 -6.88 17.72
C ASN A 89 -17.49 -5.95 17.30
N THR A 90 -16.29 -6.45 17.21
CA THR A 90 -15.09 -5.67 16.84
C THR A 90 -14.47 -6.23 15.55
N ALA A 91 -13.50 -7.10 15.66
CA ALA A 91 -12.84 -7.71 14.49
C ALA A 91 -13.82 -8.51 13.62
N GLY A 92 -14.80 -9.20 14.22
CA GLY A 92 -15.84 -9.94 13.51
C GLY A 92 -16.75 -9.03 12.69
N ALA A 93 -17.20 -7.92 13.26
CA ALA A 93 -18.02 -6.93 12.57
C ALA A 93 -17.26 -6.32 11.39
N PHE A 94 -15.98 -5.97 11.56
CA PHE A 94 -15.15 -5.43 10.49
C PHE A 94 -14.92 -6.47 9.37
N ARG A 95 -14.65 -7.73 9.74
CA ARG A 95 -14.53 -8.85 8.79
C ARG A 95 -15.78 -9.00 7.94
N SER A 96 -16.96 -8.98 8.56
CA SER A 96 -18.25 -9.08 7.83
C SER A 96 -18.46 -7.90 6.89
N LYS A 97 -18.13 -6.68 7.33
CA LYS A 97 -18.17 -5.48 6.50
C LYS A 97 -17.23 -5.59 5.29
N LEU A 98 -16.02 -6.08 5.49
CA LEU A 98 -15.03 -6.23 4.42
C LEU A 98 -15.51 -7.24 3.34
N LYS A 99 -16.09 -8.36 3.75
CA LYS A 99 -16.71 -9.34 2.83
C LYS A 99 -17.90 -8.75 2.08
N GLY A 100 -18.72 -7.94 2.74
CA GLY A 100 -19.91 -7.32 2.14
C GLY A 100 -19.61 -6.29 1.05
N VAL A 101 -18.39 -5.74 1.01
CA VAL A 101 -17.95 -4.77 -0.02
C VAL A 101 -17.14 -5.42 -1.15
N ASP A 102 -16.92 -6.74 -1.10
CA ASP A 102 -16.17 -7.42 -2.16
C ASP A 102 -16.84 -7.23 -3.53
N GLY A 103 -16.04 -6.81 -4.51
CA GLY A 103 -16.51 -6.46 -5.86
C GLY A 103 -17.26 -5.11 -5.98
N LYS A 104 -17.57 -4.43 -4.86
CA LYS A 104 -18.32 -3.15 -4.83
C LYS A 104 -17.47 -1.94 -4.46
N GLN A 105 -16.17 -2.11 -4.30
CA GLN A 105 -15.25 -1.03 -3.95
C GLN A 105 -15.25 0.05 -5.05
N GLU A 106 -15.11 1.32 -4.66
CA GLU A 106 -15.11 2.44 -5.61
C GLU A 106 -13.88 2.46 -6.55
N GLY A 107 -12.73 1.97 -6.08
CA GLY A 107 -11.49 1.99 -6.82
C GLY A 107 -11.49 1.04 -8.03
N HIS A 108 -11.05 1.54 -9.18
CA HIS A 108 -10.95 0.76 -10.43
C HIS A 108 -9.49 0.38 -10.69
N PRO A 109 -9.12 -0.93 -10.71
CA PRO A 109 -7.74 -1.37 -10.87
C PRO A 109 -7.03 -0.81 -12.10
N GLY A 110 -7.71 -0.75 -13.25
CA GLY A 110 -7.14 -0.20 -14.48
C GLY A 110 -6.77 1.29 -14.38
N LYS A 111 -7.56 2.09 -13.61
CA LYS A 111 -7.19 3.50 -13.34
C LYS A 111 -5.97 3.59 -12.41
N ALA A 112 -5.87 2.70 -11.43
CA ALA A 112 -4.70 2.62 -10.56
C ALA A 112 -3.43 2.25 -11.36
N SER A 113 -3.52 1.25 -12.22
CA SER A 113 -2.41 0.85 -13.09
C SER A 113 -1.95 2.00 -13.99
N LYS A 114 -2.91 2.74 -14.59
CA LYS A 114 -2.57 3.92 -15.41
C LYS A 114 -1.84 4.98 -14.58
N ALA A 115 -2.33 5.32 -13.40
CA ALA A 115 -1.70 6.30 -12.52
C ALA A 115 -0.26 5.89 -12.13
N ILE A 116 -0.02 4.60 -11.88
CA ILE A 116 1.33 4.07 -11.59
C ILE A 116 2.23 4.18 -12.83
N ILE A 117 1.73 3.87 -14.02
CA ILE A 117 2.48 4.02 -15.28
C ILE A 117 2.84 5.48 -15.51
N ASP A 118 1.89 6.40 -15.34
CA ASP A 118 2.10 7.83 -15.50
C ASP A 118 3.17 8.33 -14.51
N LEU A 119 3.14 7.87 -13.25
CA LEU A 119 4.16 8.15 -12.25
C LEU A 119 5.54 7.62 -12.65
N VAL A 120 5.62 6.38 -13.13
CA VAL A 120 6.89 5.78 -13.57
C VAL A 120 7.51 6.58 -14.72
N ASN A 121 6.70 7.14 -15.59
CA ASN A 121 7.14 7.96 -16.73
C ASN A 121 7.45 9.42 -16.33
N SER A 122 7.11 9.86 -15.13
CA SER A 122 7.43 11.20 -14.63
C SER A 122 8.94 11.33 -14.37
N GLU A 123 9.51 12.48 -14.70
CA GLU A 123 10.91 12.79 -14.38
C GLU A 123 11.13 12.94 -12.87
N ASN A 124 10.17 13.54 -12.18
CA ASN A 124 10.22 13.78 -10.74
C ASN A 124 8.98 13.17 -10.06
N PRO A 125 8.95 11.84 -9.88
CA PRO A 125 7.85 11.18 -9.19
C PRO A 125 7.82 11.59 -7.71
N SER A 126 6.61 11.77 -7.19
CA SER A 126 6.43 12.03 -5.75
C SER A 126 6.79 10.81 -4.92
N LEU A 127 7.24 11.02 -3.68
CA LEU A 127 7.48 9.93 -2.72
C LEU A 127 6.21 9.12 -2.45
N ARG A 128 5.03 9.77 -2.46
CA ARG A 128 3.75 9.12 -2.15
C ARG A 128 2.78 9.26 -3.30
N LEU A 129 2.08 8.15 -3.59
CA LEU A 129 0.98 8.08 -4.54
C LEU A 129 -0.26 7.49 -3.86
N PRO A 130 -1.07 8.32 -3.17
CA PRO A 130 -2.34 7.88 -2.61
C PRO A 130 -3.35 7.62 -3.73
N LEU A 131 -3.96 6.45 -3.73
CA LEU A 131 -4.96 6.08 -4.72
C LEU A 131 -6.34 5.89 -4.08
N GLY A 132 -7.28 6.75 -4.45
CA GLY A 132 -8.63 6.80 -3.91
C GLY A 132 -8.82 7.90 -2.85
N LYS A 133 -10.09 8.18 -2.52
CA LYS A 133 -10.48 9.28 -1.62
C LYS A 133 -9.89 9.15 -0.21
N VAL A 134 -9.99 7.96 0.38
CA VAL A 134 -9.64 7.74 1.79
C VAL A 134 -8.14 7.90 2.05
N PRO A 135 -7.23 7.30 1.25
CA PRO A 135 -5.79 7.54 1.40
C PRO A 135 -5.43 9.02 1.23
N LEU A 136 -6.00 9.70 0.25
CA LEU A 136 -5.74 11.11 0.00
C LEU A 136 -6.08 11.99 1.20
N ILE A 137 -7.25 11.79 1.82
CA ILE A 137 -7.68 12.52 3.03
C ILE A 137 -6.79 12.14 4.23
N THR A 138 -6.39 10.88 4.35
CA THR A 138 -5.57 10.40 5.47
C THR A 138 -4.18 11.01 5.47
N ILE A 139 -3.55 11.11 4.30
CA ILE A 139 -2.23 11.75 4.16
C ILE A 139 -2.32 13.25 4.47
N GLY A 140 -3.35 13.94 4.03
CA GLY A 140 -3.53 15.36 4.29
C GLY A 140 -3.78 15.72 5.76
N ARG A 141 -3.94 14.70 6.65
CA ARG A 141 -4.13 14.86 8.09
C ARG A 141 -2.89 14.47 8.92
N LYS A 142 -1.86 13.92 8.28
CA LYS A 142 -0.56 13.61 8.90
C LYS A 142 0.43 14.75 8.65
#